data_abc1fc25f1e629d0fa7dbaabd387368c
#
_entry.id   abc1fc25f1e629d0fa7dbaabd387368c
#
_cell.length_a   1.000
_cell.length_b   1.000
_cell.length_c   1.000
_cell.angle_alpha   90.00
_cell.angle_beta   90.00
_cell.angle_gamma   90.00
#
_symmetry.space_group_name_H-M   'P 1'
#
loop_
_entity.id
_entity.type
_entity.pdbx_description
1 polymer ?
#
loop_
_entity_poly.entity_id
_entity_poly.type
_entity_poly.pdbx_seq_one_letter_code
_entity_poly.pdbx_strand_id
1 'polypeptide(L)'
;MAENPPEAPAVPTKPRRGSLYGTRSRSQIALVKTRDRASGILEALRLLGGLERLVEGVDGEIMIKPNCNTDDPYPRDTNPETVRTIAEALISAGADPSQVVVGDMSGRFRGLPTRATVENLGIKAVAEELGLGLAYFEEEDWVRVQPPHAEYWPLGITIPRRIYEADRVVLTPILRSHSTATFTCAMKLGVGLIDARAREWLHNGERHIEKLQEINTVYSVDLVVSDAMRMNTGHGTDPGDEVSPGVIIASDSMFANDAVAVALMRSHGTVRVKDTPVWMHAQFREAARLGLGRPSLDHIELKTSNLASCPSFDEQVDEIRAELV
;
A
#
# COMPACT_ATOMS: atom_id res chain seq x y z
N MET A 1 22.06 -9.10 4.53
CA MET A 1 20.77 -9.66 4.98
C MET A 1 21.06 -10.94 5.71
N ALA A 2 20.38 -11.18 6.83
CA ALA A 2 20.59 -12.40 7.61
C ALA A 2 20.22 -13.63 6.75
N GLU A 3 21.14 -14.59 6.63
CA GLU A 3 20.93 -15.83 5.86
C GLU A 3 19.96 -16.79 6.55
N ASN A 4 19.75 -16.62 7.85
CA ASN A 4 18.83 -17.41 8.64
C ASN A 4 17.49 -16.69 8.85
N PRO A 5 16.36 -17.44 8.93
CA PRO A 5 15.09 -16.83 9.34
C PRO A 5 15.26 -16.21 10.74
N PRO A 6 14.62 -15.06 11.00
CA PRO A 6 14.65 -14.47 12.33
C PRO A 6 14.01 -15.43 13.35
N GLU A 7 14.43 -15.35 14.61
CA GLU A 7 13.67 -15.92 15.70
C GLU A 7 12.29 -15.27 15.74
N ALA A 8 11.24 -16.05 15.53
CA ALA A 8 9.88 -15.56 15.42
C ALA A 8 8.94 -16.43 16.27
N PRO A 9 8.69 -16.05 17.53
CA PRO A 9 7.73 -16.75 18.38
C PRO A 9 6.35 -16.73 17.72
N ALA A 10 5.64 -17.86 17.85
CA ALA A 10 4.27 -17.96 17.37
C ALA A 10 3.34 -17.07 18.20
N VAL A 11 2.49 -16.32 17.52
CA VAL A 11 1.48 -15.45 18.13
C VAL A 11 0.10 -15.72 17.52
N PRO A 12 -1.00 -15.45 18.25
CA PRO A 12 -2.35 -15.60 17.72
C PRO A 12 -2.61 -14.78 16.49
N THR A 13 -3.47 -15.24 15.59
CA THR A 13 -4.02 -14.39 14.53
C THR A 13 -4.96 -13.36 15.14
N LYS A 14 -4.70 -12.08 14.91
CA LYS A 14 -5.61 -11.02 15.30
C LYS A 14 -6.77 -10.92 14.31
N PRO A 15 -8.00 -10.66 14.76
CA PRO A 15 -9.08 -10.29 13.85
C PRO A 15 -8.71 -9.00 13.11
N ARG A 16 -9.06 -8.93 11.83
CA ARG A 16 -8.86 -7.71 11.06
C ARG A 16 -9.69 -6.57 11.63
N ARG A 17 -9.10 -5.39 11.73
CA ARG A 17 -9.84 -4.17 12.11
C ARG A 17 -10.90 -3.86 11.07
N GLY A 18 -12.02 -3.32 11.53
CA GLY A 18 -13.10 -2.85 10.65
C GLY A 18 -12.71 -1.61 9.87
N SER A 19 -13.47 -1.31 8.81
CA SER A 19 -13.33 -0.06 8.07
C SER A 19 -13.57 1.16 8.97
N LEU A 20 -12.71 2.16 8.86
CA LEU A 20 -12.85 3.45 9.55
C LEU A 20 -13.79 4.40 8.83
N TYR A 21 -13.86 4.32 7.50
CA TYR A 21 -14.54 5.29 6.65
C TYR A 21 -15.73 4.70 5.90
N GLY A 22 -15.65 3.43 5.54
CA GLY A 22 -16.70 2.73 4.82
C GLY A 22 -17.81 2.19 5.70
N THR A 23 -18.68 1.44 5.09
CA THR A 23 -19.73 0.65 5.76
C THR A 23 -19.40 -0.84 5.65
N ARG A 24 -20.19 -1.70 6.31
CA ARG A 24 -20.02 -3.16 6.16
C ARG A 24 -20.19 -3.66 4.71
N SER A 25 -20.85 -2.88 3.86
CA SER A 25 -21.17 -3.27 2.48
C SER A 25 -20.38 -2.49 1.43
N ARG A 26 -19.82 -1.31 1.75
CA ARG A 26 -19.17 -0.43 0.78
C ARG A 26 -17.90 0.19 1.36
N SER A 27 -16.79 0.08 0.61
CA SER A 27 -15.56 0.82 0.87
C SER A 27 -15.65 2.21 0.28
N GLN A 28 -15.22 3.23 1.03
CA GLN A 28 -15.08 4.59 0.50
C GLN A 28 -13.72 4.76 -0.16
N ILE A 29 -13.74 5.39 -1.33
CA ILE A 29 -12.53 5.72 -2.08
C ILE A 29 -12.58 7.20 -2.47
N ALA A 30 -11.53 7.93 -2.14
CA ALA A 30 -11.29 9.26 -2.67
C ALA A 30 -10.41 9.17 -3.92
N LEU A 31 -10.82 9.81 -5.00
CA LEU A 31 -10.07 9.97 -6.25
C LEU A 31 -9.94 11.47 -6.54
N VAL A 32 -8.74 12.01 -6.41
CA VAL A 32 -8.51 13.44 -6.52
C VAL A 32 -7.58 13.76 -7.68
N LYS A 33 -8.06 14.53 -8.64
CA LYS A 33 -7.25 15.13 -9.71
C LYS A 33 -6.57 16.38 -9.20
N THR A 34 -5.25 16.44 -9.30
CA THR A 34 -4.46 17.55 -8.75
C THR A 34 -3.21 17.86 -9.59
N ARG A 35 -2.63 19.05 -9.38
CA ARG A 35 -1.29 19.41 -9.88
C ARG A 35 -0.26 19.45 -8.75
N ASP A 36 -0.73 19.43 -7.51
CA ASP A 36 0.09 19.50 -6.31
C ASP A 36 -0.19 18.28 -5.43
N ARG A 37 0.87 17.55 -5.06
CA ARG A 37 0.78 16.28 -4.31
C ARG A 37 0.17 16.50 -2.94
N ALA A 38 0.69 17.46 -2.19
CA ALA A 38 0.26 17.70 -0.82
C ALA A 38 -1.22 18.10 -0.78
N SER A 39 -1.64 19.05 -1.61
CA SER A 39 -3.04 19.45 -1.72
C SER A 39 -3.94 18.27 -2.13
N GLY A 40 -3.48 17.42 -3.05
CA GLY A 40 -4.23 16.25 -3.49
C GLY A 40 -4.41 15.21 -2.38
N ILE A 41 -3.37 14.94 -1.59
CA ILE A 41 -3.43 14.04 -0.45
C ILE A 41 -4.39 14.60 0.61
N LEU A 42 -4.23 15.86 1.00
CA LEU A 42 -5.09 16.49 2.01
C LEU A 42 -6.57 16.49 1.58
N GLU A 43 -6.84 16.76 0.30
CA GLU A 43 -8.22 16.68 -0.22
C GLU A 43 -8.75 15.25 -0.24
N ALA A 44 -7.94 14.25 -0.59
CA ALA A 44 -8.35 12.85 -0.54
C ALA A 44 -8.70 12.41 0.89
N LEU A 45 -7.88 12.80 1.87
CA LEU A 45 -8.15 12.55 3.29
C LEU A 45 -9.43 13.27 3.76
N ARG A 46 -9.65 14.53 3.34
CA ARG A 46 -10.88 15.28 3.64
C ARG A 46 -12.13 14.59 3.07
N LEU A 47 -12.06 14.07 1.83
CA LEU A 47 -13.17 13.35 1.21
C LEU A 47 -13.52 12.05 1.94
N LEU A 48 -12.54 11.37 2.55
CA LEU A 48 -12.77 10.21 3.41
C LEU A 48 -13.42 10.60 4.76
N GLY A 49 -13.27 11.84 5.21
CA GLY A 49 -13.82 12.32 6.48
C GLY A 49 -12.78 12.69 7.53
N GLY A 50 -11.54 12.97 7.11
CA GLY A 50 -10.42 13.39 7.98
C GLY A 50 -9.68 12.21 8.60
N LEU A 51 -8.66 12.51 9.42
CA LEU A 51 -7.82 11.52 10.10
C LEU A 51 -8.14 11.38 11.60
N GLU A 52 -9.08 12.16 12.14
CA GLU A 52 -9.43 12.15 13.56
C GLU A 52 -9.82 10.72 14.02
N ARG A 53 -10.58 9.99 13.22
CA ARG A 53 -10.95 8.59 13.52
C ARG A 53 -9.76 7.63 13.49
N LEU A 54 -8.73 7.95 12.72
CA LEU A 54 -7.54 7.12 12.62
C LEU A 54 -6.64 7.31 13.85
N VAL A 55 -6.57 8.52 14.40
CA VAL A 55 -5.76 8.83 15.58
C VAL A 55 -6.51 8.62 16.89
N GLU A 56 -7.84 8.60 16.88
CA GLU A 56 -8.66 8.38 18.08
C GLU A 56 -8.37 7.01 18.71
N GLY A 57 -8.07 7.03 20.02
CA GLY A 57 -7.82 5.81 20.80
C GLY A 57 -6.53 5.09 20.45
N VAL A 58 -5.57 5.78 19.84
CA VAL A 58 -4.22 5.26 19.62
C VAL A 58 -3.39 5.48 20.87
N ASP A 59 -2.98 4.39 21.50
CA ASP A 59 -2.09 4.41 22.68
C ASP A 59 -0.66 3.97 22.29
N GLY A 60 -0.52 3.15 21.22
CA GLY A 60 0.73 2.65 20.67
C GLY A 60 1.17 3.40 19.41
N GLU A 61 1.46 2.66 18.36
CA GLU A 61 2.07 3.22 17.14
C GLU A 61 1.11 3.32 15.97
N ILE A 62 1.30 4.39 15.17
CA ILE A 62 0.77 4.54 13.81
C ILE A 62 1.92 4.29 12.84
N MET A 63 1.88 3.15 12.18
CA MET A 63 2.92 2.75 11.24
C MET A 63 2.61 3.29 9.84
N ILE A 64 3.47 4.12 9.28
CA ILE A 64 3.46 4.47 7.86
C ILE A 64 4.41 3.53 7.13
N LYS A 65 3.87 2.70 6.24
CA LYS A 65 4.67 1.79 5.43
C LYS A 65 4.75 2.27 3.98
N PRO A 66 5.87 2.88 3.57
CA PRO A 66 6.13 3.24 2.19
C PRO A 66 6.49 2.01 1.34
N ASN A 67 6.74 2.23 0.06
CA ASN A 67 7.46 1.33 -0.81
C ASN A 67 8.90 1.81 -0.93
N CYS A 68 9.81 1.12 -0.24
CA CYS A 68 11.26 1.35 -0.28
C CYS A 68 11.98 0.08 -0.77
N ASN A 69 11.46 -0.51 -1.86
CA ASN A 69 12.01 -1.74 -2.42
C ASN A 69 13.44 -1.56 -2.92
N THR A 70 13.73 -0.39 -3.50
CA THR A 70 15.04 0.06 -3.96
C THR A 70 15.24 1.52 -3.55
N ASP A 71 16.33 2.14 -3.95
CA ASP A 71 16.57 3.58 -3.83
C ASP A 71 16.31 4.33 -5.14
N ASP A 72 15.49 3.74 -6.00
CA ASP A 72 15.08 4.39 -7.24
C ASP A 72 14.15 5.57 -6.95
N PRO A 73 14.34 6.72 -7.61
CA PRO A 73 13.47 7.86 -7.40
C PRO A 73 12.03 7.56 -7.83
N TYR A 74 11.07 8.27 -7.22
CA TYR A 74 9.68 8.25 -7.64
C TYR A 74 9.54 8.45 -9.17
N PRO A 75 8.68 7.69 -9.86
CA PRO A 75 7.57 6.85 -9.37
C PRO A 75 7.91 5.36 -9.15
N ARG A 76 9.17 4.98 -8.95
CA ARG A 76 9.54 3.58 -8.72
C ARG A 76 9.46 3.17 -7.26
N ASP A 77 9.72 4.11 -6.37
CA ASP A 77 9.53 3.97 -4.93
C ASP A 77 8.75 5.18 -4.40
N THR A 78 8.32 5.15 -3.14
CA THR A 78 7.46 6.20 -2.56
C THR A 78 8.17 7.55 -2.51
N ASN A 79 7.47 8.61 -2.90
CA ASN A 79 7.97 9.97 -2.79
C ASN A 79 8.01 10.41 -1.32
N PRO A 80 9.11 11.00 -0.82
CA PRO A 80 9.20 11.46 0.57
C PRO A 80 8.17 12.54 0.94
N GLU A 81 7.74 13.37 -0.02
CA GLU A 81 6.67 14.34 0.20
C GLU A 81 5.32 13.66 0.51
N THR A 82 5.05 12.47 -0.07
CA THR A 82 3.86 11.69 0.27
C THR A 82 3.88 11.28 1.74
N VAL A 83 5.03 10.79 2.24
CA VAL A 83 5.21 10.42 3.64
C VAL A 83 5.08 11.66 4.53
N ARG A 84 5.74 12.77 4.19
CA ARG A 84 5.66 14.05 4.89
C ARG A 84 4.22 14.51 5.07
N THR A 85 3.49 14.62 3.96
CA THR A 85 2.13 15.17 3.97
C THR A 85 1.19 14.31 4.84
N ILE A 86 1.31 12.99 4.78
CA ILE A 86 0.52 12.09 5.62
C ILE A 86 0.90 12.24 7.10
N ALA A 87 2.19 12.29 7.41
CA ALA A 87 2.65 12.45 8.79
C ALA A 87 2.20 13.79 9.39
N GLU A 88 2.35 14.88 8.67
CA GLU A 88 1.87 16.21 9.08
C GLU A 88 0.35 16.23 9.30
N ALA A 89 -0.41 15.55 8.43
CA ALA A 89 -1.85 15.42 8.58
C ALA A 89 -2.24 14.58 9.82
N LEU A 90 -1.51 13.50 10.13
CA LEU A 90 -1.69 12.70 11.35
C LEU A 90 -1.41 13.54 12.60
N ILE A 91 -0.30 14.28 12.62
CA ILE A 91 0.07 15.18 13.73
C ILE A 91 -0.99 16.27 13.89
N SER A 92 -1.46 16.86 12.81
CA SER A 92 -2.51 17.88 12.83
C SER A 92 -3.85 17.33 13.33
N ALA A 93 -4.12 16.05 13.15
CA ALA A 93 -5.30 15.35 13.66
C ALA A 93 -5.14 14.91 15.13
N GLY A 94 -3.97 15.16 15.76
CA GLY A 94 -3.72 14.92 17.17
C GLY A 94 -2.80 13.75 17.50
N ALA A 95 -2.15 13.12 16.51
CA ALA A 95 -1.13 12.11 16.78
C ALA A 95 0.13 12.73 17.39
N ASP A 96 0.71 12.08 18.40
CA ASP A 96 2.05 12.44 18.87
C ASP A 96 3.08 12.03 17.80
N PRO A 97 3.98 12.92 17.36
CA PRO A 97 5.01 12.59 16.39
C PRO A 97 5.82 11.34 16.75
N SER A 98 6.09 11.12 18.05
CA SER A 98 6.85 9.95 18.53
C SER A 98 6.11 8.62 18.37
N GLN A 99 4.78 8.65 18.22
CA GLN A 99 3.95 7.47 17.93
C GLN A 99 3.87 7.17 16.43
N VAL A 100 4.20 8.14 15.57
CA VAL A 100 4.20 7.92 14.11
C VAL A 100 5.55 7.34 13.70
N VAL A 101 5.54 6.13 13.16
CA VAL A 101 6.76 5.41 12.78
C VAL A 101 6.73 5.10 11.29
N VAL A 102 7.79 5.45 10.58
CA VAL A 102 7.96 5.10 9.17
C VAL A 102 8.84 3.86 9.06
N GLY A 103 8.35 2.80 8.40
CA GLY A 103 9.11 1.56 8.33
C GLY A 103 8.87 0.73 7.08
N ASP A 104 9.93 0.06 6.63
CA ASP A 104 9.91 -0.91 5.52
C ASP A 104 11.08 -1.89 5.64
N MET A 105 11.15 -2.85 4.71
CA MET A 105 12.31 -3.68 4.41
C MET A 105 12.56 -3.70 2.91
N SER A 106 13.72 -3.21 2.50
CA SER A 106 14.15 -3.12 1.10
C SER A 106 14.25 -4.48 0.42
N GLY A 107 14.09 -4.49 -0.89
CA GLY A 107 14.24 -5.66 -1.73
C GLY A 107 15.71 -6.09 -1.87
N ARG A 108 15.90 -7.36 -2.25
CA ARG A 108 17.27 -7.90 -2.48
C ARG A 108 17.89 -7.46 -3.81
N PHE A 109 17.11 -6.84 -4.69
CA PHE A 109 17.51 -6.63 -6.09
C PHE A 109 18.81 -5.81 -6.22
N ARG A 110 19.03 -4.81 -5.35
CA ARG A 110 20.27 -4.02 -5.34
C ARG A 110 21.17 -4.32 -4.14
N GLY A 111 20.76 -5.20 -3.24
CA GLY A 111 21.55 -5.56 -2.05
C GLY A 111 21.79 -4.42 -1.06
N LEU A 112 21.04 -3.32 -1.17
CA LEU A 112 21.15 -2.21 -0.24
C LEU A 112 20.41 -2.53 1.08
N PRO A 113 21.00 -2.23 2.24
CA PRO A 113 20.31 -2.26 3.51
C PRO A 113 19.20 -1.20 3.51
N THR A 114 18.09 -1.47 4.20
CA THR A 114 16.94 -0.55 4.26
C THR A 114 17.34 0.83 4.76
N ARG A 115 18.28 0.95 5.69
CA ARG A 115 18.83 2.24 6.15
C ARG A 115 19.30 3.11 5.00
N ALA A 116 20.11 2.55 4.11
CA ALA A 116 20.63 3.28 2.96
C ALA A 116 19.52 3.64 1.96
N THR A 117 18.58 2.72 1.71
CA THR A 117 17.43 2.96 0.83
C THR A 117 16.58 4.12 1.34
N VAL A 118 16.18 4.10 2.61
CA VAL A 118 15.34 5.13 3.23
C VAL A 118 16.05 6.49 3.27
N GLU A 119 17.40 6.50 3.47
CA GLU A 119 18.21 7.71 3.41
C GLU A 119 18.29 8.27 1.99
N ASN A 120 18.62 7.44 1.00
CA ASN A 120 18.74 7.84 -0.40
C ASN A 120 17.43 8.35 -0.99
N LEU A 121 16.28 7.79 -0.57
CA LEU A 121 14.94 8.26 -0.94
C LEU A 121 14.55 9.59 -0.25
N GLY A 122 15.30 10.07 0.74
CA GLY A 122 15.00 11.28 1.52
C GLY A 122 13.93 11.08 2.59
N ILE A 123 13.43 9.87 2.80
CA ILE A 123 12.40 9.56 3.82
C ILE A 123 12.99 9.70 5.24
N LYS A 124 14.26 9.35 5.45
CA LYS A 124 14.95 9.55 6.73
C LYS A 124 14.96 11.02 7.13
N ALA A 125 15.28 11.92 6.19
CA ALA A 125 15.28 13.36 6.46
C ALA A 125 13.90 13.88 6.88
N VAL A 126 12.83 13.39 6.25
CA VAL A 126 11.44 13.70 6.64
C VAL A 126 11.15 13.23 8.07
N ALA A 127 11.51 12.00 8.40
CA ALA A 127 11.27 11.45 9.73
C ALA A 127 12.03 12.24 10.83
N GLU A 128 13.31 12.55 10.60
CA GLU A 128 14.12 13.34 11.54
C GLU A 128 13.57 14.75 11.73
N GLU A 129 13.17 15.42 10.65
CA GLU A 129 12.61 16.78 10.69
C GLU A 129 11.30 16.86 11.48
N LEU A 130 10.43 15.84 11.33
CA LEU A 130 9.13 15.81 11.98
C LEU A 130 9.14 15.09 13.35
N GLY A 131 10.29 14.57 13.78
CA GLY A 131 10.41 13.84 15.04
C GLY A 131 9.73 12.47 15.04
N LEU A 132 9.63 11.81 13.87
CA LEU A 132 9.00 10.51 13.71
C LEU A 132 9.98 9.37 14.06
N GLY A 133 9.43 8.20 14.42
CA GLY A 133 10.19 6.96 14.51
C GLY A 133 10.59 6.43 13.13
N LEU A 134 11.70 5.69 13.08
CA LEU A 134 12.13 4.92 11.92
C LEU A 134 12.28 3.45 12.31
N ALA A 135 11.76 2.57 11.47
CA ALA A 135 11.86 1.12 11.63
C ALA A 135 12.45 0.47 10.36
N TYR A 136 13.55 -0.25 10.55
CA TYR A 136 14.15 -1.07 9.51
C TYR A 136 13.85 -2.52 9.83
N PHE A 137 12.88 -3.12 9.15
CA PHE A 137 12.27 -4.37 9.61
C PHE A 137 13.26 -5.54 9.72
N GLU A 138 14.35 -5.55 8.94
CA GLU A 138 15.40 -6.55 9.09
C GLU A 138 16.18 -6.44 10.41
N GLU A 139 16.03 -5.35 11.14
CA GLU A 139 16.68 -5.09 12.44
C GLU A 139 15.71 -5.20 13.63
N GLU A 140 14.41 -5.41 13.35
CA GLU A 140 13.34 -5.49 14.34
C GLU A 140 13.10 -6.94 14.81
N ASP A 141 12.37 -7.08 15.90
CA ASP A 141 11.84 -8.37 16.35
C ASP A 141 10.75 -8.86 15.40
N TRP A 142 10.66 -10.18 15.25
CA TRP A 142 9.70 -10.83 14.39
C TRP A 142 8.73 -11.70 15.17
N VAL A 143 7.53 -11.87 14.62
CA VAL A 143 6.52 -12.83 15.12
C VAL A 143 6.01 -13.68 13.97
N ARG A 144 5.56 -14.90 14.30
CA ARG A 144 4.99 -15.81 13.33
C ARG A 144 3.49 -15.98 13.57
N VAL A 145 2.71 -15.66 12.56
CA VAL A 145 1.25 -15.76 12.56
C VAL A 145 0.82 -16.93 11.67
N GLN A 146 -0.04 -17.79 12.17
CA GLN A 146 -0.63 -18.89 11.39
C GLN A 146 -2.11 -18.58 11.14
N PRO A 147 -2.47 -17.94 10.01
CA PRO A 147 -3.87 -17.66 9.73
C PRO A 147 -4.63 -18.96 9.41
N PRO A 148 -5.89 -19.10 9.84
CA PRO A 148 -6.66 -20.36 9.71
C PRO A 148 -6.88 -20.81 8.26
N HIS A 149 -6.79 -19.90 7.31
CA HIS A 149 -7.05 -20.15 5.89
C HIS A 149 -5.82 -20.04 4.99
N ALA A 150 -4.61 -19.98 5.59
CA ALA A 150 -3.37 -19.99 4.81
C ALA A 150 -3.07 -21.41 4.34
N GLU A 151 -3.10 -21.63 3.03
CA GLU A 151 -2.81 -22.92 2.38
C GLU A 151 -1.35 -23.03 1.96
N TYR A 152 -0.73 -21.88 1.61
CA TYR A 152 0.59 -21.85 0.99
C TYR A 152 1.71 -21.42 1.94
N TRP A 153 1.39 -21.16 3.22
CA TRP A 153 2.32 -20.87 4.31
C TRP A 153 2.21 -21.90 5.43
N PRO A 154 2.66 -23.15 5.21
CA PRO A 154 2.44 -24.26 6.14
C PRO A 154 3.09 -24.05 7.51
N LEU A 155 4.11 -23.21 7.60
CA LEU A 155 4.81 -22.89 8.85
C LEU A 155 4.37 -21.53 9.45
N GLY A 156 3.31 -20.91 8.89
CA GLY A 156 2.90 -19.55 9.23
C GLY A 156 3.67 -18.48 8.47
N ILE A 157 3.25 -17.25 8.66
CA ILE A 157 3.80 -16.06 8.02
C ILE A 157 4.55 -15.25 9.08
N THR A 158 5.83 -15.01 8.84
CA THR A 158 6.68 -14.23 9.73
C THR A 158 6.64 -12.76 9.31
N ILE A 159 6.22 -11.89 10.23
CA ILE A 159 6.12 -10.44 10.04
C ILE A 159 6.82 -9.68 11.19
N PRO A 160 7.23 -8.41 10.99
CA PRO A 160 7.79 -7.61 12.08
C PRO A 160 6.79 -7.51 13.24
N ARG A 161 7.28 -7.70 14.48
CA ARG A 161 6.47 -7.57 15.70
C ARG A 161 5.78 -6.22 15.74
N ARG A 162 6.46 -5.16 15.34
CA ARG A 162 5.95 -3.78 15.31
C ARG A 162 4.71 -3.65 14.42
N ILE A 163 4.69 -4.27 13.24
CA ILE A 163 3.49 -4.32 12.37
C ILE A 163 2.35 -5.11 13.01
N TYR A 164 2.68 -6.23 13.66
CA TYR A 164 1.67 -7.04 14.37
C TYR A 164 1.05 -6.28 15.54
N GLU A 165 1.81 -5.46 16.26
CA GLU A 165 1.39 -4.73 17.44
C GLU A 165 0.83 -3.33 17.13
N ALA A 166 1.14 -2.75 15.98
CA ALA A 166 0.69 -1.40 15.59
C ALA A 166 -0.82 -1.19 15.74
N ASP A 167 -1.20 -0.08 16.36
CA ASP A 167 -2.60 0.32 16.49
C ASP A 167 -3.20 0.71 15.16
N ARG A 168 -2.40 1.34 14.30
CA ARG A 168 -2.79 1.72 12.94
C ARG A 168 -1.68 1.44 11.94
N VAL A 169 -2.09 1.09 10.72
CA VAL A 169 -1.16 0.89 9.58
C VAL A 169 -1.64 1.70 8.39
N VAL A 170 -0.78 2.59 7.92
CA VAL A 170 -0.98 3.43 6.73
C VAL A 170 -0.03 2.95 5.65
N LEU A 171 -0.55 2.62 4.47
CA LEU A 171 0.26 2.23 3.31
C LEU A 171 0.38 3.37 2.30
N THR A 172 1.59 3.56 1.76
CA THR A 172 1.83 4.52 0.67
C THR A 172 2.41 3.82 -0.56
N PRO A 173 1.59 3.04 -1.27
CA PRO A 173 2.04 2.29 -2.42
C PRO A 173 2.29 3.18 -3.64
N ILE A 174 3.03 2.64 -4.59
CA ILE A 174 3.19 3.16 -5.95
C ILE A 174 2.39 2.31 -6.93
N LEU A 175 2.11 2.86 -8.11
CA LEU A 175 1.39 2.20 -9.18
C LEU A 175 2.33 1.87 -10.34
N ARG A 176 2.49 0.59 -10.65
CA ARG A 176 3.23 0.13 -11.83
C ARG A 176 2.89 -1.30 -12.20
N SER A 177 3.23 -1.71 -13.44
CA SER A 177 3.21 -3.12 -13.82
C SER A 177 4.24 -3.94 -13.04
N HIS A 178 4.04 -5.25 -12.97
CA HIS A 178 4.97 -6.17 -12.32
C HIS A 178 5.10 -7.48 -13.11
N SER A 179 6.32 -8.01 -13.21
CA SER A 179 6.63 -9.19 -14.04
C SER A 179 5.88 -10.46 -13.62
N THR A 180 5.81 -10.75 -12.32
CA THR A 180 5.18 -11.96 -11.78
C THR A 180 3.80 -11.71 -11.17
N ALA A 181 3.59 -10.56 -10.53
CA ALA A 181 2.34 -10.22 -9.88
C ALA A 181 1.37 -9.40 -10.74
N THR A 182 1.69 -9.15 -12.01
CA THR A 182 0.94 -8.33 -12.97
C THR A 182 1.00 -6.84 -12.67
N PHE A 183 0.69 -6.43 -11.45
CA PHE A 183 0.80 -5.03 -10.99
C PHE A 183 1.33 -4.94 -9.56
N THR A 184 1.84 -3.76 -9.22
CA THR A 184 2.22 -3.33 -7.87
C THR A 184 1.25 -2.26 -7.41
N CYS A 185 0.68 -2.43 -6.22
CA CYS A 185 -0.08 -1.43 -5.48
C CYS A 185 -0.17 -1.88 -4.01
N ALA A 186 -1.22 -1.53 -3.27
CA ALA A 186 -1.35 -1.77 -1.82
C ALA A 186 -1.29 -3.25 -1.44
N MET A 187 -2.05 -4.13 -2.13
CA MET A 187 -2.06 -5.57 -1.82
C MET A 187 -0.69 -6.24 -1.99
N LYS A 188 0.19 -5.69 -2.85
CA LYS A 188 1.55 -6.24 -3.01
C LYS A 188 2.55 -5.65 -2.01
N LEU A 189 2.22 -4.55 -1.34
CA LEU A 189 3.12 -3.88 -0.42
C LEU A 189 3.48 -4.74 0.80
N GLY A 190 2.62 -5.73 1.12
CA GLY A 190 2.87 -6.75 2.14
C GLY A 190 4.14 -7.58 1.93
N VAL A 191 4.71 -7.64 0.72
CA VAL A 191 6.02 -8.29 0.48
C VAL A 191 7.14 -7.64 1.32
N GLY A 192 7.06 -6.35 1.61
CA GLY A 192 7.98 -5.66 2.51
C GLY A 192 7.85 -6.08 3.98
N LEU A 193 6.84 -6.85 4.35
CA LEU A 193 6.60 -7.32 5.72
C LEU A 193 7.11 -8.72 6.00
N ILE A 194 7.63 -9.44 5.02
CA ILE A 194 8.12 -10.81 5.20
C ILE A 194 9.65 -10.85 5.08
N ASP A 195 10.28 -11.71 5.88
CA ASP A 195 11.73 -11.86 5.90
C ASP A 195 12.31 -12.35 4.56
N ALA A 196 13.63 -12.29 4.45
CA ALA A 196 14.34 -12.61 3.21
C ALA A 196 14.10 -14.06 2.74
N ARG A 197 13.98 -15.03 3.65
CA ARG A 197 13.73 -16.44 3.31
C ARG A 197 12.28 -16.64 2.88
N ALA A 198 11.34 -15.97 3.55
CA ALA A 198 9.94 -15.95 3.16
C ALA A 198 9.75 -15.32 1.77
N ARG A 199 10.54 -14.27 1.42
CA ARG A 199 10.54 -13.69 0.06
C ARG A 199 11.06 -14.69 -0.98
N GLU A 200 12.06 -15.50 -0.65
CA GLU A 200 12.50 -16.59 -1.55
C GLU A 200 11.38 -17.60 -1.77
N TRP A 201 10.73 -18.06 -0.70
CA TRP A 201 9.58 -18.94 -0.79
C TRP A 201 8.44 -18.34 -1.63
N LEU A 202 8.16 -17.05 -1.47
CA LEU A 202 7.16 -16.33 -2.26
C LEU A 202 7.49 -16.36 -3.75
N HIS A 203 8.76 -16.12 -4.13
CA HIS A 203 9.17 -15.97 -5.53
C HIS A 203 9.58 -17.28 -6.19
N ASN A 204 9.89 -18.31 -5.42
CA ASN A 204 10.29 -19.61 -5.94
C ASN A 204 9.07 -20.54 -6.10
N GLY A 205 8.90 -21.03 -7.32
CA GLY A 205 7.87 -22.00 -7.65
C GLY A 205 6.50 -21.40 -7.98
N GLU A 206 5.49 -22.26 -7.95
CA GLU A 206 4.10 -21.95 -8.27
C GLU A 206 3.39 -21.17 -7.15
N ARG A 207 2.21 -20.68 -7.45
CA ARG A 207 1.31 -20.05 -6.47
C ARG A 207 1.78 -18.72 -5.89
N HIS A 208 2.51 -17.95 -6.69
CA HIS A 208 3.02 -16.64 -6.28
C HIS A 208 1.91 -15.69 -5.82
N ILE A 209 0.78 -15.66 -6.54
CA ILE A 209 -0.33 -14.76 -6.23
C ILE A 209 -1.07 -15.21 -4.96
N GLU A 210 -1.30 -16.50 -4.82
CA GLU A 210 -1.95 -17.07 -3.64
C GLU A 210 -1.11 -16.80 -2.38
N LYS A 211 0.19 -17.09 -2.43
CA LYS A 211 1.12 -16.77 -1.34
C LYS A 211 1.12 -15.28 -1.02
N LEU A 212 1.12 -14.42 -2.04
CA LEU A 212 1.11 -12.97 -1.89
C LEU A 212 -0.15 -12.50 -1.15
N GLN A 213 -1.32 -12.99 -1.54
CA GLN A 213 -2.57 -12.54 -0.93
C GLN A 213 -2.76 -13.07 0.50
N GLU A 214 -2.25 -14.26 0.80
CA GLU A 214 -2.27 -14.78 2.16
C GLU A 214 -1.49 -13.91 3.16
N ILE A 215 -0.42 -13.22 2.72
CA ILE A 215 0.31 -12.25 3.56
C ILE A 215 -0.63 -11.14 4.05
N ASN A 216 -1.57 -10.69 3.23
CA ASN A 216 -2.51 -9.63 3.58
C ASN A 216 -3.58 -10.06 4.61
N THR A 217 -3.57 -11.32 5.06
CA THR A 217 -4.48 -11.83 6.09
C THR A 217 -3.92 -11.73 7.51
N VAL A 218 -2.62 -11.45 7.69
CA VAL A 218 -1.94 -11.48 9.00
C VAL A 218 -1.71 -10.11 9.63
N TYR A 219 -2.11 -9.04 8.95
CA TYR A 219 -2.08 -7.68 9.48
C TYR A 219 -3.30 -6.89 9.02
N SER A 220 -3.57 -5.77 9.67
CA SER A 220 -4.67 -4.87 9.30
C SER A 220 -4.12 -3.59 8.70
N VAL A 221 -4.83 -3.03 7.72
CA VAL A 221 -4.55 -1.72 7.13
C VAL A 221 -5.72 -0.81 7.43
N ASP A 222 -5.42 0.42 7.85
CA ASP A 222 -6.40 1.41 8.27
C ASP A 222 -6.52 2.56 7.28
N LEU A 223 -5.46 2.77 6.46
CA LEU A 223 -5.46 3.77 5.39
C LEU A 223 -4.47 3.36 4.29
N VAL A 224 -4.85 3.59 3.06
CA VAL A 224 -3.98 3.52 1.88
C VAL A 224 -4.02 4.87 1.19
N VAL A 225 -2.86 5.43 0.87
CA VAL A 225 -2.74 6.64 0.04
C VAL A 225 -1.83 6.31 -1.14
N SER A 226 -2.42 6.08 -2.29
CA SER A 226 -1.73 5.77 -3.53
C SER A 226 -1.42 7.04 -4.30
N ASP A 227 -0.14 7.30 -4.51
CA ASP A 227 0.35 8.44 -5.27
C ASP A 227 0.48 8.08 -6.75
N ALA A 228 -0.45 8.54 -7.56
CA ALA A 228 -0.45 8.45 -9.01
C ALA A 228 -0.23 9.84 -9.67
N MET A 229 0.56 10.74 -9.05
CA MET A 229 1.00 11.96 -9.71
C MET A 229 1.82 11.64 -10.97
N ARG A 230 2.66 10.61 -10.87
CA ARG A 230 3.31 9.92 -11.99
C ARG A 230 3.22 8.40 -11.77
N MET A 231 3.19 7.64 -12.84
CA MET A 231 3.27 6.18 -12.78
C MET A 231 4.03 5.63 -13.99
N ASN A 232 4.63 4.46 -13.82
CA ASN A 232 5.32 3.75 -14.90
C ASN A 232 4.34 2.80 -15.59
N THR A 233 4.16 2.96 -16.89
CA THR A 233 3.27 2.14 -17.73
C THR A 233 4.01 1.03 -18.48
N GLY A 234 5.35 1.03 -18.46
CA GLY A 234 6.21 0.07 -19.15
C GLY A 234 6.36 -1.27 -18.45
N HIS A 235 7.43 -1.99 -18.81
CA HIS A 235 7.75 -3.31 -18.28
C HIS A 235 8.47 -3.26 -16.91
N GLY A 236 7.71 -3.00 -15.83
CA GLY A 236 8.23 -3.13 -14.46
C GLY A 236 9.24 -2.05 -14.06
N THR A 237 10.51 -2.40 -13.88
CA THR A 237 11.57 -1.50 -13.40
C THR A 237 12.25 -0.69 -14.51
N ASP A 238 11.93 -0.95 -15.79
CA ASP A 238 12.55 -0.20 -16.88
C ASP A 238 12.15 1.28 -16.81
N PRO A 239 13.10 2.20 -17.09
CA PRO A 239 12.86 3.64 -17.10
C PRO A 239 12.02 4.10 -18.32
N GLY A 240 11.27 3.17 -18.94
CA GLY A 240 10.42 3.42 -20.09
C GLY A 240 9.25 4.35 -19.79
N ASP A 241 8.19 4.15 -20.39
CA ASP A 241 7.01 4.99 -20.51
C ASP A 241 6.42 5.44 -19.17
N GLU A 242 6.83 6.62 -18.68
CA GLU A 242 6.19 7.30 -17.56
C GLU A 242 5.04 8.17 -18.07
N VAL A 243 3.94 8.15 -17.36
CA VAL A 243 2.79 9.05 -17.55
C VAL A 243 2.53 9.85 -16.29
N SER A 244 1.85 10.97 -16.42
CA SER A 244 1.52 11.88 -15.31
C SER A 244 0.01 11.98 -15.15
N PRO A 245 -0.67 11.01 -14.56
CA PRO A 245 -2.10 11.09 -14.34
C PRO A 245 -2.50 12.27 -13.46
N GLY A 246 -1.62 12.71 -12.56
CA GLY A 246 -1.92 13.80 -11.62
C GLY A 246 -3.09 13.44 -10.71
N VAL A 247 -3.08 12.24 -10.13
CA VAL A 247 -4.18 11.68 -9.33
C VAL A 247 -3.65 11.16 -8.00
N ILE A 248 -4.40 11.39 -6.94
CA ILE A 248 -4.25 10.74 -5.64
C ILE A 248 -5.46 9.85 -5.38
N ILE A 249 -5.22 8.62 -4.90
CA ILE A 249 -6.28 7.68 -4.51
C ILE A 249 -6.09 7.39 -3.02
N ALA A 250 -7.18 7.48 -2.23
CA ALA A 250 -7.13 7.10 -0.82
C ALA A 250 -8.32 6.24 -0.41
N SER A 251 -8.10 5.28 0.48
CA SER A 251 -9.12 4.36 1.01
C SER A 251 -8.62 3.67 2.27
N ASP A 252 -9.50 3.10 3.08
CA ASP A 252 -9.15 2.16 4.15
C ASP A 252 -9.22 0.68 3.71
N SER A 253 -9.45 0.45 2.41
CA SER A 253 -9.49 -0.87 1.80
C SER A 253 -8.40 -1.02 0.75
N MET A 254 -7.41 -1.89 0.99
CA MET A 254 -6.40 -2.23 -0.01
C MET A 254 -7.04 -2.73 -1.31
N PHE A 255 -8.06 -3.60 -1.17
CA PHE A 255 -8.73 -4.21 -2.31
C PHE A 255 -9.43 -3.17 -3.20
N ALA A 256 -10.19 -2.28 -2.59
CA ALA A 256 -10.93 -1.26 -3.34
C ALA A 256 -9.98 -0.17 -3.88
N ASN A 257 -8.94 0.21 -3.12
CA ASN A 257 -7.88 1.10 -3.60
C ASN A 257 -7.21 0.56 -4.85
N ASP A 258 -6.80 -0.73 -4.81
CA ASP A 258 -6.10 -1.35 -5.92
C ASP A 258 -7.00 -1.53 -7.14
N ALA A 259 -8.31 -1.76 -6.94
CA ALA A 259 -9.26 -1.85 -8.05
C ALA A 259 -9.33 -0.52 -8.83
N VAL A 260 -9.47 0.62 -8.14
CA VAL A 260 -9.46 1.95 -8.76
C VAL A 260 -8.09 2.26 -9.38
N ALA A 261 -7.01 1.89 -8.68
CA ALA A 261 -5.65 2.07 -9.20
C ALA A 261 -5.40 1.27 -10.49
N VAL A 262 -5.85 0.02 -10.55
CA VAL A 262 -5.72 -0.84 -11.76
C VAL A 262 -6.62 -0.31 -12.89
N ALA A 263 -7.83 0.16 -12.62
CA ALA A 263 -8.67 0.83 -13.61
C ALA A 263 -7.94 2.05 -14.20
N LEU A 264 -7.33 2.91 -13.36
CA LEU A 264 -6.51 4.04 -13.80
C LEU A 264 -5.30 3.58 -14.63
N MET A 265 -4.60 2.53 -14.22
CA MET A 265 -3.47 1.97 -14.97
C MET A 265 -3.91 1.46 -16.36
N ARG A 266 -5.10 0.86 -16.45
CA ARG A 266 -5.68 0.36 -17.71
C ARG A 266 -5.99 1.50 -18.67
N SER A 267 -6.64 2.57 -18.20
CA SER A 267 -6.97 3.74 -19.03
C SER A 267 -5.72 4.43 -19.60
N HIS A 268 -4.56 4.27 -18.93
CA HIS A 268 -3.27 4.75 -19.42
C HIS A 268 -2.45 3.69 -20.20
N GLY A 269 -3.04 2.55 -20.55
CA GLY A 269 -2.41 1.53 -21.38
C GLY A 269 -1.25 0.80 -20.73
N THR A 270 -1.21 0.73 -19.36
CA THR A 270 -0.13 0.07 -18.62
C THR A 270 0.05 -1.39 -19.07
N VAL A 271 1.25 -1.71 -19.49
CA VAL A 271 1.62 -3.07 -19.94
C VAL A 271 1.31 -4.09 -18.85
N ARG A 272 0.83 -5.28 -19.23
CA ARG A 272 0.40 -6.40 -18.37
C ARG A 272 -0.95 -6.21 -17.67
N VAL A 273 -1.50 -5.00 -17.56
CA VAL A 273 -2.85 -4.78 -16.99
C VAL A 273 -3.88 -4.36 -18.03
N LYS A 274 -3.49 -3.67 -19.11
CA LYS A 274 -4.41 -3.06 -20.08
C LYS A 274 -5.38 -4.04 -20.77
N ASP A 275 -4.95 -5.28 -20.98
CA ASP A 275 -5.70 -6.27 -21.75
C ASP A 275 -6.57 -7.19 -20.87
N THR A 276 -6.52 -7.03 -19.54
CA THR A 276 -7.26 -7.86 -18.59
C THR A 276 -8.24 -7.01 -17.79
N PRO A 277 -9.56 -7.30 -17.76
CA PRO A 277 -10.51 -6.60 -16.92
C PRO A 277 -10.10 -6.62 -15.44
N VAL A 278 -10.41 -5.56 -14.69
CA VAL A 278 -9.95 -5.38 -13.30
C VAL A 278 -10.17 -6.62 -12.45
N TRP A 279 -11.41 -7.11 -12.40
CA TRP A 279 -11.77 -8.24 -11.55
C TRP A 279 -11.25 -9.60 -12.01
N MET A 280 -10.74 -9.68 -13.25
CA MET A 280 -10.16 -10.90 -13.82
C MET A 280 -8.69 -11.09 -13.44
N HIS A 281 -8.03 -10.09 -12.89
CA HIS A 281 -6.67 -10.26 -12.38
C HIS A 281 -6.64 -11.25 -11.21
N ALA A 282 -5.65 -12.14 -11.21
CA ALA A 282 -5.53 -13.19 -10.21
C ALA A 282 -5.41 -12.63 -8.77
N GLN A 283 -4.79 -11.47 -8.59
CA GLN A 283 -4.70 -10.82 -7.28
C GLN A 283 -6.08 -10.52 -6.69
N PHE A 284 -7.02 -9.98 -7.46
CA PHE A 284 -8.38 -9.70 -6.98
C PHE A 284 -9.18 -10.97 -6.70
N ARG A 285 -9.09 -11.96 -7.57
CA ARG A 285 -9.79 -13.24 -7.36
C ARG A 285 -9.34 -13.92 -6.09
N GLU A 286 -8.04 -13.98 -5.86
CA GLU A 286 -7.50 -14.60 -4.67
C GLU A 286 -7.78 -13.78 -3.40
N ALA A 287 -7.63 -12.46 -3.46
CA ALA A 287 -8.00 -11.57 -2.35
C ALA A 287 -9.47 -11.70 -1.98
N ALA A 288 -10.39 -11.81 -2.97
CA ALA A 288 -11.81 -12.05 -2.73
C ALA A 288 -12.07 -13.42 -2.09
N ARG A 289 -11.37 -14.48 -2.53
CA ARG A 289 -11.44 -15.82 -1.92
C ARG A 289 -11.07 -15.78 -0.43
N LEU A 290 -10.08 -14.96 -0.07
CA LEU A 290 -9.62 -14.76 1.30
C LEU A 290 -10.48 -13.76 2.11
N GLY A 291 -11.56 -13.22 1.51
CA GLY A 291 -12.43 -12.25 2.18
C GLY A 291 -11.80 -10.86 2.37
N LEU A 292 -10.78 -10.50 1.58
CA LEU A 292 -10.13 -9.19 1.63
C LEU A 292 -10.94 -8.08 0.95
N GLY A 293 -11.90 -8.44 0.10
CA GLY A 293 -12.79 -7.52 -0.58
C GLY A 293 -13.83 -8.23 -1.46
N ARG A 294 -14.66 -7.45 -2.15
CA ARG A 294 -15.72 -7.96 -3.04
C ARG A 294 -15.57 -7.33 -4.43
N PRO A 295 -15.47 -8.13 -5.50
CA PRO A 295 -15.21 -7.65 -6.86
C PRO A 295 -16.49 -7.13 -7.53
N SER A 296 -16.93 -5.94 -7.18
CA SER A 296 -18.07 -5.25 -7.80
C SER A 296 -18.05 -3.76 -7.44
N LEU A 297 -18.40 -2.91 -8.39
CA LEU A 297 -18.61 -1.47 -8.17
C LEU A 297 -19.66 -1.18 -7.09
N ASP A 298 -20.66 -2.04 -6.91
CA ASP A 298 -21.69 -1.89 -5.87
C ASP A 298 -21.11 -1.82 -4.45
N HIS A 299 -19.90 -2.36 -4.26
CA HIS A 299 -19.19 -2.34 -2.99
C HIS A 299 -18.19 -1.19 -2.86
N ILE A 300 -18.17 -0.26 -3.82
CA ILE A 300 -17.30 0.90 -3.85
C ILE A 300 -18.13 2.18 -3.87
N GLU A 301 -17.83 3.10 -2.98
CA GLU A 301 -18.32 4.47 -3.01
C GLU A 301 -17.19 5.41 -3.42
N LEU A 302 -17.21 5.83 -4.68
CA LEU A 302 -16.18 6.69 -5.25
C LEU A 302 -16.53 8.16 -5.05
N LYS A 303 -15.74 8.86 -4.23
CA LYS A 303 -15.78 10.31 -3.99
C LYS A 303 -14.70 10.98 -4.82
N THR A 304 -15.05 12.00 -5.59
CA THR A 304 -14.13 12.63 -6.53
C THR A 304 -13.94 14.12 -6.24
N SER A 305 -12.77 14.65 -6.55
CA SER A 305 -12.48 16.09 -6.52
C SER A 305 -11.50 16.46 -7.64
N ASN A 306 -11.72 17.61 -8.27
CA ASN A 306 -10.92 18.10 -9.40
C ASN A 306 -10.24 19.42 -9.03
N LEU A 307 -9.19 19.37 -8.24
CA LEU A 307 -8.39 20.55 -7.86
C LEU A 307 -7.60 21.14 -9.04
N ALA A 308 -7.32 20.32 -10.06
CA ALA A 308 -6.58 20.73 -11.24
C ALA A 308 -7.43 21.51 -12.26
N SER A 309 -8.76 21.57 -12.07
CA SER A 309 -9.71 22.07 -13.05
C SER A 309 -9.52 21.42 -14.43
N CYS A 310 -9.26 20.11 -14.45
CA CYS A 310 -9.04 19.35 -15.67
C CYS A 310 -10.39 19.04 -16.35
N PRO A 311 -10.65 19.51 -17.57
CA PRO A 311 -11.96 19.35 -18.22
C PRO A 311 -12.33 17.88 -18.49
N SER A 312 -11.34 17.01 -18.73
CA SER A 312 -11.54 15.59 -19.02
C SER A 312 -11.58 14.70 -17.77
N PHE A 313 -11.60 15.26 -16.56
CA PHE A 313 -11.55 14.45 -15.35
C PHE A 313 -12.85 13.64 -15.12
N ASP A 314 -13.99 14.23 -15.43
CA ASP A 314 -15.28 13.52 -15.31
C ASP A 314 -15.36 12.33 -16.27
N GLU A 315 -14.85 12.48 -17.50
CA GLU A 315 -14.73 11.38 -18.47
C GLU A 315 -13.79 10.28 -17.93
N GLN A 316 -12.65 10.65 -17.35
CA GLN A 316 -11.73 9.68 -16.72
C GLN A 316 -12.38 8.95 -15.54
N VAL A 317 -13.19 9.63 -14.73
CA VAL A 317 -13.96 9.01 -13.65
C VAL A 317 -14.97 7.99 -14.19
N ASP A 318 -15.66 8.32 -15.28
CA ASP A 318 -16.64 7.43 -15.90
C ASP A 318 -15.95 6.21 -16.56
N GLU A 319 -14.78 6.38 -17.17
CA GLU A 319 -13.96 5.26 -17.64
C GLU A 319 -13.56 4.34 -16.49
N ILE A 320 -13.06 4.90 -15.37
CA ILE A 320 -12.72 4.11 -14.17
C ILE A 320 -13.93 3.34 -13.65
N ARG A 321 -15.11 3.98 -13.57
CA ARG A 321 -16.35 3.30 -13.15
C ARG A 321 -16.74 2.16 -14.09
N ALA A 322 -16.61 2.37 -15.39
CA ALA A 322 -16.93 1.34 -16.39
C ALA A 322 -16.03 0.10 -16.26
N GLU A 323 -14.78 0.28 -15.87
CA GLU A 323 -13.84 -0.83 -15.61
C GLU A 323 -14.16 -1.63 -14.34
N LEU A 324 -15.00 -1.09 -13.45
CA LEU A 324 -15.34 -1.69 -12.16
C LEU A 324 -16.75 -2.31 -12.12
N VAL A 325 -17.48 -2.28 -13.24
CA VAL A 325 -18.81 -2.92 -13.39
C VAL A 325 -18.73 -4.44 -13.51
#